data_4a76f99bffa15226d8a61faf946169e0
#
_entry.id   4a76f99bffa15226d8a61faf946169e0
#
_cell.length_a   1.000
_cell.length_b   1.000
_cell.length_c   1.000
_cell.angle_alpha   90.00
_cell.angle_beta   90.00
_cell.angle_gamma   90.00
#
_symmetry.space_group_name_H-M   'P 1'
#
loop_
_entity.id
_entity.type
_entity.pdbx_description
1 polymer ?
#
loop_
_entity_poly.entity_id
_entity_poly.type
_entity_poly.pdbx_seq_one_letter_code
_entity_poly.pdbx_strand_id
1 'polypeptide(L)'
;MFRIDLRRLILWLCLASVMLALGNSFYASYQVQRDLLLTNTLEGNRAYAAKLATTAEGFIGTVRQELAYSAAMLSDMATHPRQATEETRRLLGQNDHFNSVLVVDADGRVTAANPAVPGLVGARLESEAVRNALRTRQPSISEPYLGLTKRWVILNSHPIFDAEGHYAGFIAGTWYLHQENALHDLLGEHYYRDGSYVYAVDPTGKLIYHPDASRIGQSADENAVVRATMRGESGEQRVLNTKGIDMLAGYAVVKSTGWGLIAQRPVDGTLQRMDDLLWLTIRNSLPLLAVLLVGIGWLSKLIATPLWQLASAAKQMDEMDASDRIRGVRSWYFEASQLKRALLTGLGSINHKLRNLRRESTTDALTALLNRRGLAKAVEEFASTGMPFAVAVIDIDNFKSINDRHGHDIGDGVIRALASIMRHGSRSNDVLARAGGEEFTMLLPATSLDDAVGAAERLRTSMETAPNPTGSVVTISLGVARYPDHGNDIHAVFKEADKALYHAKKSGRNLTCVADRGAPQGYRVVGRAMS
;
A
#
# COMPACT_ATOMS: atom_id res chain seq x y z
N MET A 1 19.96 15.25 -11.55
CA MET A 1 19.48 14.09 -10.76
C MET A 1 18.33 14.56 -9.87
N PHE A 2 17.09 14.18 -10.16
CA PHE A 2 15.93 14.58 -9.35
C PHE A 2 16.07 13.95 -7.95
N ARG A 3 16.28 14.78 -6.93
CA ARG A 3 16.28 14.33 -5.53
C ARG A 3 14.81 14.12 -5.11
N ILE A 4 14.37 12.87 -5.13
CA ILE A 4 13.05 12.51 -4.63
C ILE A 4 13.07 12.63 -3.11
N ASP A 5 12.15 13.39 -2.55
CA ASP A 5 11.96 13.53 -1.11
C ASP A 5 11.47 12.21 -0.51
N LEU A 6 11.94 11.85 0.69
CA LEU A 6 11.57 10.61 1.41
C LEU A 6 10.04 10.44 1.50
N ARG A 7 9.30 11.53 1.73
CA ARG A 7 7.84 11.51 1.75
C ARG A 7 7.25 11.03 0.44
N ARG A 8 7.75 11.52 -0.70
CA ARG A 8 7.29 11.12 -2.04
C ARG A 8 7.67 9.67 -2.32
N LEU A 9 8.85 9.24 -1.89
CA LEU A 9 9.31 7.86 -2.06
C LEU A 9 8.38 6.88 -1.33
N ILE A 10 8.06 7.15 -0.05
CA ILE A 10 7.13 6.34 0.75
C ILE A 10 5.75 6.31 0.09
N LEU A 11 5.23 7.47 -0.34
CA LEU A 11 3.93 7.56 -1.01
C LEU A 11 3.89 6.71 -2.29
N TRP A 12 4.90 6.82 -3.16
CA TRP A 12 4.97 6.05 -4.39
C TRP A 12 5.11 4.54 -4.12
N LEU A 13 5.94 4.14 -3.16
CA LEU A 13 6.12 2.73 -2.81
C LEU A 13 4.82 2.13 -2.27
N CYS A 14 4.17 2.80 -1.31
CA CYS A 14 2.91 2.35 -0.75
C CYS A 14 1.79 2.33 -1.80
N LEU A 15 1.68 3.37 -2.64
CA LEU A 15 0.70 3.43 -3.71
C LEU A 15 0.90 2.29 -4.72
N ALA A 16 2.14 2.06 -5.16
CA ALA A 16 2.46 0.98 -6.08
C ALA A 16 2.13 -0.40 -5.46
N SER A 17 2.46 -0.62 -4.19
CA SER A 17 2.15 -1.86 -3.47
C SER A 17 0.63 -2.08 -3.35
N VAL A 18 -0.13 -1.04 -3.00
CA VAL A 18 -1.60 -1.11 -2.90
C VAL A 18 -2.22 -1.40 -4.26
N MET A 19 -1.77 -0.68 -5.31
CA MET A 19 -2.29 -0.90 -6.67
C MET A 19 -1.96 -2.30 -7.20
N LEU A 20 -0.77 -2.81 -6.93
CA LEU A 20 -0.39 -4.17 -7.31
C LEU A 20 -1.23 -5.21 -6.57
N ALA A 21 -1.41 -5.05 -5.26
CA ALA A 21 -2.20 -5.95 -4.43
C ALA A 21 -3.68 -5.96 -4.84
N LEU A 22 -4.26 -4.78 -5.07
CA LEU A 22 -5.64 -4.65 -5.55
C LEU A 22 -5.80 -5.25 -6.95
N GLY A 23 -4.89 -4.93 -7.88
CA GLY A 23 -4.92 -5.48 -9.23
C GLY A 23 -4.86 -7.01 -9.23
N ASN A 24 -3.96 -7.59 -8.45
CA ASN A 24 -3.87 -9.04 -8.29
C ASN A 24 -5.14 -9.64 -7.65
N SER A 25 -5.67 -8.99 -6.62
CA SER A 25 -6.89 -9.44 -5.94
C SER A 25 -8.11 -9.39 -6.87
N PHE A 26 -8.29 -8.30 -7.61
CA PHE A 26 -9.36 -8.19 -8.60
C PHE A 26 -9.21 -9.21 -9.73
N TYR A 27 -8.01 -9.41 -10.25
CA TYR A 27 -7.77 -10.40 -11.29
C TYR A 27 -8.07 -11.82 -10.81
N ALA A 28 -7.59 -12.19 -9.62
CA ALA A 28 -7.86 -13.50 -9.05
C ALA A 28 -9.37 -13.71 -8.77
N SER A 29 -10.04 -12.71 -8.20
CA SER A 29 -11.49 -12.74 -7.97
C SER A 29 -12.29 -12.87 -9.27
N TYR A 30 -11.89 -12.13 -10.31
CA TYR A 30 -12.51 -12.23 -11.62
C TYR A 30 -12.42 -13.65 -12.19
N GLN A 31 -11.23 -14.27 -12.18
CA GLN A 31 -11.04 -15.62 -12.69
C GLN A 31 -11.89 -16.65 -11.92
N VAL A 32 -11.86 -16.59 -10.60
CA VAL A 32 -12.62 -17.52 -9.75
C VAL A 32 -14.13 -17.34 -9.98
N GLN A 33 -14.63 -16.12 -10.01
CA GLN A 33 -16.06 -15.87 -10.24
C GLN A 33 -16.50 -16.28 -11.64
N ARG A 34 -15.68 -16.03 -12.67
CA ARG A 34 -15.94 -16.44 -14.03
C ARG A 34 -16.07 -17.94 -14.14
N ASP A 35 -15.11 -18.69 -13.62
CA ASP A 35 -15.11 -20.14 -13.68
C ASP A 35 -16.27 -20.74 -12.87
N LEU A 36 -16.57 -20.16 -11.72
CA LEU A 36 -17.71 -20.56 -10.90
C LEU A 36 -19.06 -20.35 -11.63
N LEU A 37 -19.23 -19.18 -12.28
CA LEU A 37 -20.43 -18.88 -13.06
C LEU A 37 -20.60 -19.84 -14.24
N LEU A 38 -19.54 -20.14 -14.96
CA LEU A 38 -19.59 -21.08 -16.09
C LEU A 38 -19.93 -22.50 -15.62
N THR A 39 -19.28 -22.97 -14.56
CA THR A 39 -19.52 -24.29 -13.98
C THR A 39 -20.96 -24.40 -13.44
N ASN A 40 -21.40 -23.44 -12.63
CA ASN A 40 -22.77 -23.43 -12.09
C ASN A 40 -23.82 -23.37 -13.20
N THR A 41 -23.56 -22.65 -14.29
CA THR A 41 -24.48 -22.58 -15.43
C THR A 41 -24.53 -23.91 -16.18
N LEU A 42 -23.40 -24.57 -16.37
CA LEU A 42 -23.35 -25.92 -16.97
C LEU A 42 -24.11 -26.92 -16.12
N GLU A 43 -23.81 -27.01 -14.82
CA GLU A 43 -24.52 -27.89 -13.89
C GLU A 43 -26.04 -27.58 -13.83
N GLY A 44 -26.38 -26.26 -13.80
CA GLY A 44 -27.78 -25.83 -13.82
C GLY A 44 -28.52 -26.28 -15.09
N ASN A 45 -27.89 -26.13 -16.26
CA ASN A 45 -28.44 -26.57 -17.54
C ASN A 45 -28.57 -28.09 -17.61
N ARG A 46 -27.60 -28.84 -17.07
CA ARG A 46 -27.70 -30.31 -16.94
C ARG A 46 -28.88 -30.72 -16.07
N ALA A 47 -28.97 -30.11 -14.88
CA ALA A 47 -30.07 -30.41 -13.96
C ALA A 47 -31.43 -30.10 -14.58
N TYR A 48 -31.50 -28.98 -15.32
CA TYR A 48 -32.72 -28.58 -16.03
C TYR A 48 -33.08 -29.53 -17.16
N ALA A 49 -32.13 -29.91 -18.01
CA ALA A 49 -32.34 -30.90 -19.07
C ALA A 49 -32.78 -32.25 -18.49
N ALA A 50 -32.16 -32.70 -17.39
CA ALA A 50 -32.56 -33.95 -16.70
C ALA A 50 -33.98 -33.88 -16.13
N LYS A 51 -34.38 -32.73 -15.53
CA LYS A 51 -35.74 -32.50 -15.07
C LYS A 51 -36.74 -32.57 -16.23
N LEU A 52 -36.44 -31.88 -17.34
CA LEU A 52 -37.28 -31.92 -18.53
C LEU A 52 -37.41 -33.34 -19.08
N ALA A 53 -36.32 -34.11 -19.13
CA ALA A 53 -36.34 -35.50 -19.58
C ALA A 53 -37.22 -36.39 -18.69
N THR A 54 -37.15 -36.18 -17.37
CA THR A 54 -38.01 -36.91 -16.41
C THR A 54 -39.46 -36.51 -16.57
N THR A 55 -39.76 -35.23 -16.78
CA THR A 55 -41.15 -34.76 -17.00
C THR A 55 -41.69 -35.26 -18.33
N ALA A 56 -40.89 -35.25 -19.40
CA ALA A 56 -41.26 -35.84 -20.69
C ALA A 56 -41.48 -37.33 -20.61
N GLU A 57 -40.67 -38.07 -19.85
CA GLU A 57 -40.88 -39.52 -19.59
C GLU A 57 -42.21 -39.76 -18.92
N GLY A 58 -42.56 -38.98 -17.87
CA GLY A 58 -43.87 -39.08 -17.19
C GLY A 58 -45.04 -38.76 -18.12
N PHE A 59 -44.93 -37.70 -18.93
CA PHE A 59 -45.91 -37.32 -19.92
C PHE A 59 -46.13 -38.42 -20.96
N ILE A 60 -45.06 -39.00 -21.52
CA ILE A 60 -45.12 -40.11 -22.49
C ILE A 60 -45.76 -41.35 -21.84
N GLY A 61 -45.43 -41.61 -20.58
CA GLY A 61 -46.05 -42.67 -19.81
C GLY A 61 -47.58 -42.51 -19.70
N THR A 62 -48.05 -41.30 -19.38
CA THR A 62 -49.49 -40.97 -19.33
C THR A 62 -50.15 -41.16 -20.68
N VAL A 63 -49.56 -40.63 -21.74
CA VAL A 63 -50.08 -40.77 -23.11
C VAL A 63 -50.20 -42.23 -23.54
N ARG A 64 -49.20 -43.07 -23.21
CA ARG A 64 -49.26 -44.51 -23.49
C ARG A 64 -50.33 -45.20 -22.74
N GLN A 65 -50.59 -44.87 -21.47
CA GLN A 65 -51.69 -45.44 -20.65
C GLN A 65 -53.05 -45.03 -21.23
N GLU A 66 -53.24 -43.80 -21.64
CA GLU A 66 -54.47 -43.33 -22.27
C GLU A 66 -54.75 -44.05 -23.57
N LEU A 67 -53.77 -44.23 -24.43
CA LEU A 67 -53.89 -44.98 -25.67
C LEU A 67 -54.18 -46.49 -25.39
N ALA A 68 -53.55 -47.09 -24.36
CA ALA A 68 -53.78 -48.46 -23.97
C ALA A 68 -55.23 -48.67 -23.48
N TYR A 69 -55.72 -47.73 -22.65
CA TYR A 69 -57.10 -47.75 -22.20
C TYR A 69 -58.06 -47.63 -23.38
N SER A 70 -57.84 -46.67 -24.27
CA SER A 70 -58.69 -46.50 -25.47
C SER A 70 -58.62 -47.73 -26.40
N ALA A 71 -57.43 -48.34 -26.56
CA ALA A 71 -57.32 -49.59 -27.34
C ALA A 71 -58.13 -50.73 -26.76
N ALA A 72 -58.14 -50.88 -25.43
CA ALA A 72 -58.96 -51.89 -24.75
C ALA A 72 -60.49 -51.70 -24.94
N MET A 73 -60.89 -50.38 -24.97
CA MET A 73 -62.32 -50.04 -25.24
C MET A 73 -62.77 -50.35 -26.68
N LEU A 74 -61.81 -50.51 -27.58
CA LEU A 74 -62.04 -50.77 -29.00
C LEU A 74 -61.90 -52.25 -29.38
N SER A 75 -61.87 -53.16 -28.41
CA SER A 75 -61.81 -54.62 -28.65
C SER A 75 -62.93 -55.18 -29.55
N ASP A 76 -64.13 -54.56 -29.49
CA ASP A 76 -65.25 -54.93 -30.31
C ASP A 76 -65.47 -54.05 -31.55
N MET A 77 -64.45 -53.34 -32.00
CA MET A 77 -64.49 -52.34 -33.08
C MET A 77 -65.01 -52.92 -34.40
N ALA A 78 -64.71 -54.18 -34.70
CA ALA A 78 -65.18 -54.87 -35.92
C ALA A 78 -66.69 -55.02 -35.95
N THR A 79 -67.32 -55.11 -34.81
CA THR A 79 -68.79 -55.28 -34.69
C THR A 79 -69.52 -53.95 -34.45
N HIS A 80 -68.81 -52.91 -33.96
CA HIS A 80 -69.34 -51.59 -33.62
C HIS A 80 -68.55 -50.44 -34.22
N PRO A 81 -68.61 -50.15 -35.52
CA PRO A 81 -67.81 -49.10 -36.18
C PRO A 81 -68.03 -47.69 -35.62
N ARG A 82 -69.20 -47.38 -35.03
CA ARG A 82 -69.42 -46.05 -34.39
C ARG A 82 -68.62 -45.84 -33.14
N GLN A 83 -68.27 -46.92 -32.43
CA GLN A 83 -67.43 -46.83 -31.21
C GLN A 83 -66.07 -46.24 -31.43
N ALA A 84 -65.43 -46.49 -32.58
CA ALA A 84 -64.14 -45.87 -32.96
C ALA A 84 -64.23 -44.33 -33.07
N THR A 85 -65.38 -43.86 -33.65
CA THR A 85 -65.58 -42.39 -33.77
C THR A 85 -65.87 -41.75 -32.41
N GLU A 86 -66.63 -42.39 -31.55
CA GLU A 86 -66.93 -41.91 -30.21
C GLU A 86 -65.66 -41.85 -29.35
N GLU A 87 -64.82 -42.89 -29.40
CA GLU A 87 -63.59 -42.99 -28.62
C GLU A 87 -62.52 -41.99 -29.08
N THR A 88 -62.39 -41.78 -30.39
CA THR A 88 -61.48 -40.72 -30.88
C THR A 88 -61.91 -39.32 -30.42
N ARG A 89 -63.25 -39.08 -30.36
CA ARG A 89 -63.79 -37.81 -29.85
C ARG A 89 -63.55 -37.65 -28.35
N ARG A 90 -63.83 -38.74 -27.61
CA ARG A 90 -63.63 -38.79 -26.15
C ARG A 90 -62.17 -38.48 -25.80
N LEU A 91 -61.21 -39.20 -26.41
CA LEU A 91 -59.79 -39.10 -26.09
C LEU A 91 -59.24 -37.69 -26.45
N LEU A 92 -59.62 -37.16 -27.59
CA LEU A 92 -59.19 -35.77 -27.99
C LEU A 92 -59.87 -34.68 -27.15
N GLY A 93 -61.13 -34.90 -26.72
CA GLY A 93 -61.87 -33.92 -25.92
C GLY A 93 -61.57 -33.94 -24.44
N GLN A 94 -60.83 -34.98 -23.94
CA GLN A 94 -60.53 -35.14 -22.53
C GLN A 94 -59.38 -34.26 -22.06
N ASN A 95 -58.39 -34.02 -22.93
CA ASN A 95 -57.21 -33.22 -22.66
C ASN A 95 -56.51 -32.78 -23.95
N ASP A 96 -55.53 -31.87 -23.84
CA ASP A 96 -54.77 -31.33 -24.97
C ASP A 96 -53.49 -32.18 -25.26
N HIS A 97 -53.49 -33.46 -24.89
CA HIS A 97 -52.32 -34.32 -25.06
C HIS A 97 -52.04 -34.63 -26.53
N PHE A 98 -53.03 -34.57 -27.41
CA PHE A 98 -52.91 -34.85 -28.83
C PHE A 98 -53.49 -33.74 -29.70
N ASN A 99 -52.91 -33.51 -30.88
CA ASN A 99 -53.50 -32.63 -31.89
C ASN A 99 -54.55 -33.36 -32.73
N SER A 100 -54.42 -34.68 -32.90
CA SER A 100 -55.46 -35.51 -33.50
C SER A 100 -55.36 -36.96 -33.01
N VAL A 101 -56.46 -37.65 -33.04
CA VAL A 101 -56.58 -39.08 -32.72
C VAL A 101 -57.17 -39.83 -33.90
N LEU A 102 -56.61 -40.95 -34.26
CA LEU A 102 -57.10 -41.78 -35.36
C LEU A 102 -57.08 -43.29 -34.98
N VAL A 103 -57.98 -44.00 -35.59
CA VAL A 103 -58.05 -45.48 -35.51
C VAL A 103 -57.78 -46.01 -36.91
N VAL A 104 -56.92 -47.01 -37.01
CA VAL A 104 -56.47 -47.62 -38.25
C VAL A 104 -56.73 -49.16 -38.13
N ASP A 105 -57.29 -49.73 -39.14
CA ASP A 105 -57.56 -51.20 -39.22
C ASP A 105 -56.24 -51.97 -39.53
N ALA A 106 -56.35 -53.32 -39.54
CA ALA A 106 -55.26 -54.22 -39.80
C ALA A 106 -54.64 -54.05 -41.24
N ASP A 107 -55.45 -53.52 -42.18
CA ASP A 107 -55.06 -53.24 -43.57
C ASP A 107 -54.43 -51.87 -43.76
N GLY A 108 -54.39 -51.07 -42.73
CA GLY A 108 -53.82 -49.70 -42.74
C GLY A 108 -54.83 -48.67 -43.22
N ARG A 109 -56.12 -48.92 -43.20
CA ARG A 109 -57.18 -47.98 -43.53
C ARG A 109 -57.62 -47.21 -42.27
N VAL A 110 -57.81 -45.93 -42.39
CA VAL A 110 -58.41 -45.13 -41.32
C VAL A 110 -59.87 -45.37 -41.17
N THR A 111 -60.30 -45.92 -40.00
CA THR A 111 -61.70 -46.20 -39.67
C THR A 111 -62.38 -45.04 -38.94
N ALA A 112 -61.62 -44.25 -38.18
CA ALA A 112 -62.07 -43.04 -37.48
C ALA A 112 -60.95 -42.08 -37.31
N ALA A 113 -61.27 -40.75 -37.32
CA ALA A 113 -60.33 -39.71 -37.07
C ALA A 113 -61.00 -38.47 -36.44
N ASN A 114 -60.37 -37.88 -35.46
CA ASN A 114 -60.78 -36.59 -34.86
C ASN A 114 -59.56 -35.68 -34.65
N PRO A 115 -59.56 -34.42 -35.10
CA PRO A 115 -60.62 -33.76 -35.90
C PRO A 115 -60.85 -34.47 -37.24
N ALA A 116 -62.09 -34.41 -37.71
CA ALA A 116 -62.46 -34.99 -39.00
C ALA A 116 -61.76 -34.22 -40.16
N VAL A 117 -60.94 -34.93 -40.92
CA VAL A 117 -60.26 -34.40 -42.11
C VAL A 117 -60.96 -35.01 -43.35
N PRO A 118 -61.46 -34.21 -44.29
CA PRO A 118 -62.08 -34.71 -45.50
C PRO A 118 -61.15 -35.68 -46.24
N GLY A 119 -61.66 -36.85 -46.59
CA GLY A 119 -60.96 -37.88 -47.36
C GLY A 119 -59.95 -38.70 -46.54
N LEU A 120 -59.77 -38.46 -45.22
CA LEU A 120 -58.88 -39.25 -44.36
C LEU A 120 -59.49 -40.55 -43.93
N VAL A 121 -60.79 -40.56 -43.53
CA VAL A 121 -61.52 -41.81 -43.19
C VAL A 121 -61.71 -42.60 -44.48
N GLY A 122 -61.34 -43.88 -44.44
CA GLY A 122 -61.29 -44.78 -45.60
C GLY A 122 -59.97 -44.76 -46.37
N ALA A 123 -59.12 -43.72 -46.19
CA ALA A 123 -57.82 -43.65 -46.84
C ALA A 123 -56.87 -44.71 -46.23
N ARG A 124 -56.02 -45.29 -47.09
CA ARG A 124 -54.94 -46.15 -46.65
C ARG A 124 -53.69 -45.29 -46.34
N LEU A 125 -53.15 -45.45 -45.15
CA LEU A 125 -51.92 -44.76 -44.70
C LEU A 125 -50.68 -45.59 -45.06
N GLU A 126 -49.73 -44.95 -45.81
CA GLU A 126 -48.54 -45.63 -46.31
C GLU A 126 -47.23 -45.09 -45.71
N SER A 127 -47.28 -44.23 -44.68
CA SER A 127 -46.11 -43.74 -44.04
C SER A 127 -45.30 -44.86 -43.37
N GLU A 128 -43.99 -44.69 -43.22
CA GLU A 128 -43.13 -45.65 -42.56
C GLU A 128 -43.54 -45.87 -41.10
N ALA A 129 -43.96 -44.80 -40.39
CA ALA A 129 -44.51 -44.88 -39.05
C ALA A 129 -45.70 -45.82 -38.94
N VAL A 130 -46.67 -45.73 -39.86
CA VAL A 130 -47.83 -46.59 -39.93
C VAL A 130 -47.44 -48.04 -40.28
N ARG A 131 -46.61 -48.23 -41.31
CA ARG A 131 -46.10 -49.58 -41.65
C ARG A 131 -45.38 -50.25 -40.49
N ASN A 132 -44.61 -49.47 -39.69
CA ASN A 132 -43.92 -49.98 -38.50
C ASN A 132 -44.93 -50.39 -37.39
N ALA A 133 -45.95 -49.56 -37.10
CA ALA A 133 -47.00 -49.86 -36.13
C ALA A 133 -47.78 -51.17 -36.51
N LEU A 134 -48.13 -51.29 -37.77
CA LEU A 134 -48.83 -52.52 -38.31
C LEU A 134 -47.94 -53.75 -38.21
N ARG A 135 -46.64 -53.64 -38.50
CA ARG A 135 -45.71 -54.76 -38.47
C ARG A 135 -45.31 -55.20 -37.07
N THR A 136 -45.00 -54.23 -36.17
CA THR A 136 -44.53 -54.56 -34.82
C THR A 136 -45.60 -54.96 -33.89
N ARG A 137 -46.83 -54.46 -34.12
CA ARG A 137 -48.04 -54.75 -33.26
C ARG A 137 -47.74 -54.46 -31.78
N GLN A 138 -46.94 -53.46 -31.52
CA GLN A 138 -46.53 -53.04 -30.16
C GLN A 138 -46.75 -51.52 -30.01
N PRO A 139 -46.92 -51.01 -28.78
CA PRO A 139 -46.95 -49.58 -28.54
C PRO A 139 -45.65 -48.92 -29.06
N SER A 140 -45.79 -47.88 -29.89
CA SER A 140 -44.62 -47.22 -30.51
C SER A 140 -44.82 -45.73 -30.68
N ILE A 141 -43.73 -45.01 -30.63
CA ILE A 141 -43.63 -43.57 -30.98
C ILE A 141 -42.75 -43.49 -32.21
N SER A 142 -43.25 -42.84 -33.26
CA SER A 142 -42.51 -42.72 -34.52
C SER A 142 -41.45 -41.65 -34.49
N GLU A 143 -40.47 -41.74 -35.41
CA GLU A 143 -39.71 -40.59 -35.81
C GLU A 143 -40.59 -39.51 -36.45
N PRO A 144 -40.14 -38.22 -36.46
CA PRO A 144 -40.83 -37.16 -37.17
C PRO A 144 -40.94 -37.45 -38.68
N TYR A 145 -42.14 -37.35 -39.22
CA TYR A 145 -42.36 -37.53 -40.66
C TYR A 145 -43.42 -36.54 -41.17
N LEU A 146 -43.42 -36.34 -42.48
CA LEU A 146 -44.40 -35.46 -43.12
C LEU A 146 -45.70 -36.27 -43.37
N GLY A 147 -46.75 -35.91 -42.62
CA GLY A 147 -48.05 -36.57 -42.74
C GLY A 147 -48.80 -36.22 -44.04
N LEU A 148 -49.95 -36.87 -44.30
CA LEU A 148 -50.82 -36.62 -45.46
C LEU A 148 -51.27 -35.14 -45.55
N THR A 149 -51.42 -34.48 -44.43
CA THR A 149 -51.78 -33.06 -44.32
C THR A 149 -50.61 -32.13 -44.56
N LYS A 150 -49.45 -32.63 -45.02
CA LYS A 150 -48.20 -31.88 -45.21
C LYS A 150 -47.69 -31.19 -43.91
N ARG A 151 -47.98 -31.77 -42.77
CA ARG A 151 -47.51 -31.33 -41.45
C ARG A 151 -46.46 -32.32 -40.93
N TRP A 152 -45.45 -31.79 -40.23
CA TRP A 152 -44.54 -32.65 -39.45
C TRP A 152 -45.27 -33.25 -38.27
N VAL A 153 -45.25 -34.59 -38.16
CA VAL A 153 -46.06 -35.37 -37.21
C VAL A 153 -45.19 -36.39 -36.52
N ILE A 154 -45.46 -36.59 -35.25
CA ILE A 154 -45.06 -37.80 -34.49
C ILE A 154 -46.31 -38.61 -34.19
N LEU A 155 -46.29 -39.88 -34.53
CA LEU A 155 -47.36 -40.83 -34.31
C LEU A 155 -47.09 -41.62 -33.03
N ASN A 156 -48.00 -41.54 -32.04
CA ASN A 156 -48.05 -42.44 -30.89
C ASN A 156 -49.08 -43.48 -31.15
N SER A 157 -48.69 -44.73 -31.30
CA SER A 157 -49.63 -45.84 -31.61
C SER A 157 -49.68 -46.87 -30.51
N HIS A 158 -50.90 -47.43 -30.31
CA HIS A 158 -51.12 -48.57 -29.45
C HIS A 158 -51.95 -49.60 -30.19
N PRO A 159 -51.56 -50.93 -30.22
CA PRO A 159 -52.25 -51.94 -30.94
C PRO A 159 -53.60 -52.21 -30.32
N ILE A 160 -54.61 -52.60 -31.16
CA ILE A 160 -55.93 -53.03 -30.77
C ILE A 160 -56.03 -54.54 -31.08
N PHE A 161 -56.44 -55.29 -30.08
CA PHE A 161 -56.72 -56.69 -30.24
C PHE A 161 -58.23 -56.96 -29.92
N ASP A 162 -58.85 -57.86 -30.67
CA ASP A 162 -60.22 -58.26 -30.41
C ASP A 162 -60.30 -59.12 -29.14
N ALA A 163 -61.54 -59.54 -28.79
CA ALA A 163 -61.82 -60.40 -27.61
C ALA A 163 -61.12 -61.76 -27.71
N GLU A 164 -60.87 -62.25 -28.89
CA GLU A 164 -60.21 -63.52 -29.22
C GLU A 164 -58.65 -63.35 -29.30
N GLY A 165 -58.10 -62.13 -29.19
CA GLY A 165 -56.67 -61.84 -29.25
C GLY A 165 -56.09 -61.63 -30.65
N HIS A 166 -56.92 -61.53 -31.68
CA HIS A 166 -56.50 -61.27 -33.04
C HIS A 166 -56.23 -59.73 -33.19
N TYR A 167 -55.21 -59.42 -33.97
CA TYR A 167 -54.88 -58.04 -34.23
C TYR A 167 -55.93 -57.37 -35.13
N ALA A 168 -56.60 -56.33 -34.62
CA ALA A 168 -57.66 -55.60 -35.28
C ALA A 168 -57.17 -54.27 -35.93
N GLY A 169 -56.01 -53.84 -35.54
CA GLY A 169 -55.45 -52.53 -35.97
C GLY A 169 -54.78 -51.78 -34.84
N PHE A 170 -54.73 -50.45 -34.89
CA PHE A 170 -54.17 -49.62 -33.82
C PHE A 170 -54.97 -48.34 -33.65
N ILE A 171 -54.98 -47.79 -32.44
CA ILE A 171 -55.33 -46.41 -32.15
C ILE A 171 -54.03 -45.54 -32.05
N ALA A 172 -54.05 -44.30 -32.56
CA ALA A 172 -52.93 -43.44 -32.45
C ALA A 172 -53.32 -41.99 -32.14
N GLY A 173 -52.57 -41.37 -31.28
CA GLY A 173 -52.56 -39.94 -31.09
C GLY A 173 -51.37 -39.29 -31.82
N THR A 174 -51.56 -38.13 -32.36
CA THR A 174 -50.52 -37.44 -33.14
C THR A 174 -50.12 -36.12 -32.47
N TRP A 175 -48.83 -35.80 -32.55
CA TRP A 175 -48.30 -34.48 -32.21
C TRP A 175 -47.88 -33.77 -33.49
N TYR A 176 -48.43 -32.56 -33.71
CA TYR A 176 -48.01 -31.70 -34.83
C TYR A 176 -46.91 -30.76 -34.35
N LEU A 177 -45.68 -30.95 -34.89
CA LEU A 177 -44.51 -30.29 -34.36
C LEU A 177 -44.47 -28.77 -34.52
N HIS A 178 -45.33 -28.22 -35.40
CA HIS A 178 -45.46 -26.75 -35.64
C HIS A 178 -46.75 -26.15 -35.00
N GLN A 179 -47.42 -26.89 -34.15
CA GLN A 179 -48.63 -26.45 -33.47
C GLN A 179 -48.49 -26.62 -31.97
N GLU A 180 -49.17 -25.74 -31.25
CA GLU A 180 -49.27 -25.86 -29.80
C GLU A 180 -49.91 -27.19 -29.40
N ASN A 181 -49.32 -27.86 -28.43
CA ASN A 181 -49.79 -29.09 -27.80
C ASN A 181 -49.03 -29.26 -26.49
N ALA A 182 -49.49 -30.21 -25.66
CA ALA A 182 -48.89 -30.45 -24.36
C ALA A 182 -47.39 -30.75 -24.41
N LEU A 183 -46.85 -31.37 -25.50
CA LEU A 183 -45.41 -31.53 -25.69
C LEU A 183 -44.71 -30.20 -26.00
N HIS A 184 -45.36 -29.34 -26.79
CA HIS A 184 -44.85 -28.01 -27.10
C HIS A 184 -44.76 -27.14 -25.84
N ASP A 185 -45.82 -27.14 -25.02
CA ASP A 185 -45.88 -26.38 -23.77
C ASP A 185 -44.83 -26.87 -22.77
N LEU A 186 -44.69 -28.19 -22.65
CA LEU A 186 -43.68 -28.82 -21.77
C LEU A 186 -42.24 -28.43 -22.14
N LEU A 187 -41.95 -28.28 -23.43
CA LEU A 187 -40.60 -27.93 -23.92
C LEU A 187 -40.41 -26.42 -24.16
N GLY A 188 -41.51 -25.64 -24.30
CA GLY A 188 -41.50 -24.26 -24.74
C GLY A 188 -41.60 -23.21 -23.63
N GLU A 189 -42.20 -23.53 -22.50
CA GLU A 189 -42.33 -22.60 -21.39
C GLU A 189 -40.99 -22.37 -20.66
N HIS A 190 -40.23 -21.37 -21.11
CA HIS A 190 -38.98 -20.98 -20.47
C HIS A 190 -38.99 -19.53 -20.01
N TYR A 191 -38.74 -19.32 -18.71
CA TYR A 191 -38.76 -18.00 -18.07
C TYR A 191 -37.49 -17.16 -18.30
N TYR A 192 -36.47 -17.68 -18.99
CA TYR A 192 -35.21 -17.01 -19.16
C TYR A 192 -35.18 -16.15 -20.45
N ARG A 193 -34.98 -14.82 -20.27
CA ARG A 193 -34.89 -13.84 -21.39
C ARG A 193 -33.46 -13.48 -21.78
N ASP A 194 -32.48 -14.32 -21.45
CA ASP A 194 -31.05 -14.05 -21.61
C ASP A 194 -30.39 -14.79 -22.78
N GLY A 195 -31.20 -15.19 -23.74
CA GLY A 195 -30.77 -15.98 -24.90
C GLY A 195 -30.65 -17.48 -24.62
N SER A 196 -31.09 -17.93 -23.43
CA SER A 196 -31.23 -19.36 -23.11
C SER A 196 -32.39 -19.95 -23.89
N TYR A 197 -32.25 -21.18 -24.34
CA TYR A 197 -33.34 -21.93 -24.96
C TYR A 197 -33.14 -23.43 -24.83
N VAL A 198 -34.27 -24.12 -25.03
CA VAL A 198 -34.31 -25.60 -25.07
C VAL A 198 -34.63 -26.01 -26.49
N TYR A 199 -34.09 -27.14 -26.90
CA TYR A 199 -34.52 -27.87 -28.08
C TYR A 199 -34.48 -29.37 -27.82
N ALA A 200 -35.25 -30.10 -28.62
CA ALA A 200 -35.34 -31.55 -28.52
C ALA A 200 -35.01 -32.18 -29.87
N VAL A 201 -34.30 -33.31 -29.82
CA VAL A 201 -33.96 -34.10 -30.98
C VAL A 201 -34.45 -35.55 -30.81
N ASP A 202 -34.75 -36.21 -31.92
CA ASP A 202 -35.01 -37.65 -31.94
C ASP A 202 -33.71 -38.47 -31.87
N PRO A 203 -33.77 -39.81 -31.78
CA PRO A 203 -32.58 -40.66 -31.76
C PRO A 203 -31.70 -40.59 -33.01
N THR A 204 -32.20 -40.03 -34.13
CA THR A 204 -31.43 -39.82 -35.36
C THR A 204 -30.81 -38.43 -35.45
N GLY A 205 -31.03 -37.56 -34.44
CA GLY A 205 -30.51 -36.20 -34.39
C GLY A 205 -31.37 -35.15 -35.12
N LYS A 206 -32.60 -35.49 -35.54
CA LYS A 206 -33.54 -34.52 -36.12
C LYS A 206 -34.25 -33.74 -35.04
N LEU A 207 -34.41 -32.43 -35.28
CA LEU A 207 -35.09 -31.52 -34.38
C LEU A 207 -36.60 -31.82 -34.32
N ILE A 208 -37.08 -32.19 -33.15
CA ILE A 208 -38.51 -32.41 -32.85
C ILE A 208 -39.13 -31.17 -32.19
N TYR A 209 -38.32 -30.37 -31.49
CA TYR A 209 -38.68 -29.08 -30.95
C TYR A 209 -37.51 -28.08 -31.05
N HIS A 210 -37.81 -26.89 -31.45
CA HIS A 210 -36.85 -25.76 -31.46
C HIS A 210 -37.61 -24.43 -31.40
N PRO A 211 -37.14 -23.39 -30.68
CA PRO A 211 -37.77 -22.07 -30.63
C PRO A 211 -37.95 -21.41 -32.02
N ASP A 212 -37.03 -21.68 -32.92
CA ASP A 212 -37.16 -21.33 -34.34
C ASP A 212 -37.82 -22.53 -35.04
N ALA A 213 -39.16 -22.44 -35.22
CA ALA A 213 -39.98 -23.48 -35.82
C ALA A 213 -39.50 -23.87 -37.24
N SER A 214 -38.84 -23.01 -38.01
CA SER A 214 -38.35 -23.31 -39.34
C SER A 214 -37.25 -24.39 -39.35
N ARG A 215 -36.66 -24.68 -38.19
CA ARG A 215 -35.61 -25.68 -38.01
C ARG A 215 -36.16 -27.10 -37.69
N ILE A 216 -37.41 -27.21 -37.30
CA ILE A 216 -38.00 -28.49 -36.96
C ILE A 216 -37.92 -29.44 -38.15
N GLY A 217 -37.52 -30.68 -37.92
CA GLY A 217 -37.30 -31.69 -38.94
C GLY A 217 -35.90 -31.67 -39.59
N GLN A 218 -35.09 -30.63 -39.33
CA GLN A 218 -33.70 -30.57 -39.80
C GLN A 218 -32.79 -31.42 -38.94
N SER A 219 -31.69 -31.97 -39.52
CA SER A 219 -30.66 -32.65 -38.73
C SER A 219 -29.81 -31.65 -37.96
N ALA A 220 -29.47 -32.01 -36.73
CA ALA A 220 -28.54 -31.28 -35.87
C ALA A 220 -27.37 -32.18 -35.41
N ASP A 221 -27.11 -33.26 -36.11
CA ASP A 221 -26.09 -34.25 -35.81
C ASP A 221 -24.64 -33.73 -35.88
N GLU A 222 -24.41 -32.58 -36.51
CA GLU A 222 -23.11 -31.88 -36.42
C GLU A 222 -22.78 -31.33 -35.04
N ASN A 223 -23.78 -31.15 -34.19
CA ASN A 223 -23.58 -30.61 -32.84
C ASN A 223 -23.11 -31.73 -31.89
N ALA A 224 -22.02 -31.43 -31.13
CA ALA A 224 -21.42 -32.42 -30.23
C ALA A 224 -22.36 -32.93 -29.15
N VAL A 225 -23.23 -32.07 -28.59
CA VAL A 225 -24.20 -32.47 -27.56
C VAL A 225 -25.32 -33.32 -28.14
N VAL A 226 -25.74 -33.08 -29.39
CA VAL A 226 -26.69 -33.92 -30.10
C VAL A 226 -26.11 -35.32 -30.34
N ARG A 227 -24.85 -35.40 -30.81
CA ARG A 227 -24.19 -36.72 -30.93
C ARG A 227 -24.09 -37.49 -29.62
N ALA A 228 -23.87 -36.76 -28.49
CA ALA A 228 -23.86 -37.39 -27.17
C ALA A 228 -25.25 -37.97 -26.80
N THR A 229 -26.32 -37.21 -27.04
CA THR A 229 -27.68 -37.72 -26.78
C THR A 229 -28.05 -38.89 -27.69
N MET A 230 -27.60 -38.89 -28.96
CA MET A 230 -27.79 -40.04 -29.88
C MET A 230 -27.09 -41.31 -29.39
N ARG A 231 -26.03 -41.20 -28.59
CA ARG A 231 -25.35 -42.34 -27.93
C ARG A 231 -26.04 -42.75 -26.60
N GLY A 232 -27.12 -42.07 -26.21
CA GLY A 232 -27.79 -42.29 -24.95
C GLY A 232 -27.12 -41.62 -23.74
N GLU A 233 -26.18 -40.68 -23.97
CA GLU A 233 -25.45 -40.01 -22.92
C GLU A 233 -26.21 -38.78 -22.41
N SER A 234 -26.06 -38.49 -21.12
CA SER A 234 -26.55 -37.28 -20.47
C SER A 234 -25.40 -36.57 -19.77
N GLY A 235 -25.36 -35.25 -19.83
CA GLY A 235 -24.25 -34.52 -19.26
C GLY A 235 -24.33 -33.03 -19.53
N GLU A 236 -23.16 -32.40 -19.50
CA GLU A 236 -22.97 -30.97 -19.76
C GLU A 236 -21.73 -30.75 -20.60
N GLN A 237 -21.74 -29.75 -21.47
CA GLN A 237 -20.60 -29.40 -22.31
C GLN A 237 -20.69 -27.98 -22.82
N ARG A 238 -19.55 -27.30 -22.94
CA ARG A 238 -19.44 -26.05 -23.69
C ARG A 238 -19.29 -26.37 -25.17
N VAL A 239 -20.09 -25.76 -26.01
CA VAL A 239 -20.22 -26.11 -27.43
C VAL A 239 -20.58 -24.89 -28.28
N LEU A 240 -20.10 -24.84 -29.50
CA LEU A 240 -20.57 -23.87 -30.48
C LEU A 240 -21.91 -24.36 -31.06
N ASN A 241 -22.90 -23.48 -31.08
CA ASN A 241 -24.15 -23.80 -31.78
C ASN A 241 -23.98 -23.64 -33.30
N THR A 242 -25.01 -23.98 -34.06
CA THR A 242 -25.01 -23.89 -35.53
C THR A 242 -24.88 -22.46 -36.08
N LYS A 243 -24.99 -21.41 -35.23
CA LYS A 243 -24.75 -20.01 -35.57
C LYS A 243 -23.35 -19.53 -35.15
N GLY A 244 -22.47 -20.43 -34.66
CA GLY A 244 -21.14 -20.09 -34.19
C GLY A 244 -21.12 -19.41 -32.81
N ILE A 245 -22.24 -19.40 -32.09
CA ILE A 245 -22.33 -18.82 -30.74
C ILE A 245 -21.85 -19.85 -29.72
N ASP A 246 -21.02 -19.41 -28.79
CA ASP A 246 -20.49 -20.23 -27.71
C ASP A 246 -21.55 -20.42 -26.61
N MET A 247 -21.94 -21.67 -26.37
CA MET A 247 -23.05 -22.05 -25.51
C MET A 247 -22.59 -22.98 -24.38
N LEU A 248 -23.20 -22.82 -23.24
CA LEU A 248 -23.13 -23.75 -22.12
C LEU A 248 -24.35 -24.65 -22.22
N ALA A 249 -24.16 -25.89 -22.60
CA ALA A 249 -25.26 -26.84 -22.84
C ALA A 249 -25.29 -27.95 -21.78
N GLY A 250 -26.49 -28.17 -21.23
CA GLY A 250 -26.82 -29.38 -20.47
C GLY A 250 -27.73 -30.24 -21.31
N TYR A 251 -27.58 -31.54 -21.27
CA TYR A 251 -28.37 -32.47 -22.09
C TYR A 251 -28.72 -33.75 -21.34
N ALA A 252 -29.90 -34.29 -21.64
CA ALA A 252 -30.38 -35.52 -21.06
C ALA A 252 -31.23 -36.29 -22.06
N VAL A 253 -31.30 -37.61 -21.89
CA VAL A 253 -32.05 -38.50 -22.79
C VAL A 253 -33.31 -38.98 -22.10
N VAL A 254 -34.45 -38.93 -22.80
CA VAL A 254 -35.72 -39.54 -22.42
C VAL A 254 -35.63 -41.04 -22.69
N LYS A 255 -35.65 -41.85 -21.65
CA LYS A 255 -35.33 -43.30 -21.74
C LYS A 255 -36.28 -44.08 -22.63
N SER A 256 -37.57 -43.74 -22.62
CA SER A 256 -38.59 -44.48 -23.37
C SER A 256 -38.60 -44.22 -24.85
N THR A 257 -38.08 -43.09 -25.31
CA THR A 257 -38.09 -42.65 -26.72
C THR A 257 -36.71 -42.48 -27.32
N GLY A 258 -35.66 -42.35 -26.49
CA GLY A 258 -34.32 -41.99 -26.92
C GLY A 258 -34.17 -40.50 -27.32
N TRP A 259 -35.21 -39.68 -27.04
CA TRP A 259 -35.12 -38.25 -27.37
C TRP A 259 -34.07 -37.52 -26.55
N GLY A 260 -33.25 -36.72 -27.21
CA GLY A 260 -32.30 -35.82 -26.55
C GLY A 260 -32.96 -34.48 -26.24
N LEU A 261 -32.95 -34.08 -24.95
CA LEU A 261 -33.40 -32.77 -24.52
C LEU A 261 -32.17 -31.94 -24.16
N ILE A 262 -32.01 -30.80 -24.82
CA ILE A 262 -30.84 -29.94 -24.68
C ILE A 262 -31.28 -28.56 -24.20
N ALA A 263 -30.79 -28.15 -23.03
CA ALA A 263 -30.94 -26.80 -22.49
C ALA A 263 -29.63 -26.09 -22.64
N GLN A 264 -29.62 -24.93 -23.26
CA GLN A 264 -28.39 -24.19 -23.49
C GLN A 264 -28.53 -22.69 -23.26
N ARG A 265 -27.39 -22.07 -22.86
CA ARG A 265 -27.28 -20.67 -22.54
C ARG A 265 -26.03 -20.09 -23.17
N PRO A 266 -26.08 -18.87 -23.80
CA PRO A 266 -24.88 -18.20 -24.31
C PRO A 266 -23.89 -17.87 -23.20
N VAL A 267 -22.62 -18.09 -23.47
CA VAL A 267 -21.53 -17.70 -22.55
C VAL A 267 -21.56 -16.19 -22.30
N ASP A 268 -21.72 -15.39 -23.34
CA ASP A 268 -21.77 -13.92 -23.23
C ASP A 268 -22.93 -13.44 -22.35
N GLY A 269 -24.13 -14.04 -22.51
CA GLY A 269 -25.28 -13.73 -21.66
C GLY A 269 -25.09 -14.11 -20.19
N THR A 270 -24.27 -15.14 -19.94
CA THR A 270 -23.90 -15.56 -18.60
C THR A 270 -22.91 -14.58 -17.98
N LEU A 271 -21.93 -14.09 -18.76
CA LEU A 271 -20.86 -13.20 -18.29
C LEU A 271 -21.30 -11.72 -18.18
N GLN A 272 -22.32 -11.29 -18.91
CA GLN A 272 -22.83 -9.89 -18.80
C GLN A 272 -23.15 -9.47 -17.36
N ARG A 273 -23.72 -10.37 -16.57
CA ARG A 273 -23.98 -10.09 -15.14
C ARG A 273 -22.73 -9.93 -14.30
N MET A 274 -21.58 -10.44 -14.76
CA MET A 274 -20.31 -10.32 -14.05
C MET A 274 -19.78 -8.89 -14.09
N ASP A 275 -20.00 -8.18 -15.19
CA ASP A 275 -19.59 -6.77 -15.32
C ASP A 275 -20.29 -5.88 -14.29
N ASP A 276 -21.57 -6.11 -14.05
CA ASP A 276 -22.33 -5.39 -13.02
C ASP A 276 -21.80 -5.68 -11.61
N LEU A 277 -21.46 -6.95 -11.33
CA LEU A 277 -20.88 -7.35 -10.05
C LEU A 277 -19.48 -6.75 -9.85
N LEU A 278 -18.67 -6.68 -10.90
CA LEU A 278 -17.36 -6.03 -10.86
C LEU A 278 -17.50 -4.54 -10.55
N TRP A 279 -18.37 -3.84 -11.25
CA TRP A 279 -18.65 -2.42 -10.99
C TRP A 279 -19.13 -2.19 -9.56
N LEU A 280 -20.00 -3.05 -9.04
CA LEU A 280 -20.46 -2.98 -7.66
C LEU A 280 -19.30 -3.18 -6.67
N THR A 281 -18.42 -4.14 -6.93
CA THR A 281 -17.26 -4.43 -6.09
C THR A 281 -16.28 -3.26 -6.10
N ILE A 282 -15.95 -2.72 -7.27
CA ILE A 282 -15.09 -1.53 -7.41
C ILE A 282 -15.69 -0.35 -6.65
N ARG A 283 -16.96 -0.05 -6.87
CA ARG A 283 -17.65 1.07 -6.20
C ARG A 283 -17.63 0.95 -4.68
N ASN A 284 -17.88 -0.24 -4.15
CA ASN A 284 -17.89 -0.49 -2.71
C ASN A 284 -16.46 -0.49 -2.10
N SER A 285 -15.42 -0.74 -2.89
CA SER A 285 -14.03 -0.68 -2.46
C SER A 285 -13.47 0.75 -2.43
N LEU A 286 -14.03 1.69 -3.20
CA LEU A 286 -13.55 3.07 -3.31
C LEU A 286 -13.49 3.83 -1.98
N PRO A 287 -14.50 3.77 -1.08
CA PRO A 287 -14.44 4.48 0.19
C PRO A 287 -13.28 3.98 1.08
N LEU A 288 -13.08 2.67 1.14
CA LEU A 288 -11.99 2.08 1.92
C LEU A 288 -10.64 2.46 1.33
N LEU A 289 -10.50 2.44 0.00
CA LEU A 289 -9.29 2.88 -0.70
C LEU A 289 -8.99 4.36 -0.41
N ALA A 290 -10.01 5.22 -0.43
CA ALA A 290 -9.85 6.63 -0.11
C ALA A 290 -9.34 6.85 1.32
N VAL A 291 -9.91 6.15 2.31
CA VAL A 291 -9.44 6.19 3.71
C VAL A 291 -7.99 5.73 3.82
N LEU A 292 -7.65 4.63 3.14
CA LEU A 292 -6.29 4.07 3.12
C LEU A 292 -5.28 5.05 2.51
N LEU A 293 -5.62 5.70 1.39
CA LEU A 293 -4.76 6.70 0.74
C LEU A 293 -4.54 7.94 1.61
N VAL A 294 -5.59 8.42 2.27
CA VAL A 294 -5.49 9.51 3.25
C VAL A 294 -4.59 9.09 4.42
N GLY A 295 -4.77 7.88 4.95
CA GLY A 295 -3.95 7.31 6.02
C GLY A 295 -2.48 7.20 5.63
N ILE A 296 -2.16 6.70 4.44
CA ILE A 296 -0.80 6.62 3.89
C ILE A 296 -0.20 8.03 3.78
N GLY A 297 -0.95 9.00 3.25
CA GLY A 297 -0.51 10.38 3.12
C GLY A 297 -0.20 11.03 4.48
N TRP A 298 -1.05 10.81 5.45
CA TRP A 298 -0.88 11.27 6.83
C TRP A 298 0.33 10.62 7.51
N LEU A 299 0.45 9.30 7.43
CA LEU A 299 1.55 8.53 8.02
C LEU A 299 2.91 8.88 7.37
N SER A 300 2.94 9.03 6.04
CA SER A 300 4.12 9.46 5.31
C SER A 300 4.61 10.84 5.78
N LYS A 301 3.68 11.79 5.99
CA LYS A 301 3.99 13.10 6.57
C LYS A 301 4.52 12.97 8.00
N LEU A 302 3.90 12.14 8.82
CA LEU A 302 4.29 11.93 10.21
C LEU A 302 5.72 11.36 10.33
N ILE A 303 6.10 10.43 9.44
CA ILE A 303 7.43 9.81 9.41
C ILE A 303 8.49 10.77 8.84
N ALA A 304 8.19 11.45 7.74
CA ALA A 304 9.18 12.27 7.04
C ALA A 304 9.48 13.60 7.74
N THR A 305 8.51 14.18 8.45
CA THR A 305 8.65 15.51 9.08
C THR A 305 9.82 15.61 10.08
N PRO A 306 9.99 14.69 11.06
CA PRO A 306 11.09 14.76 12.00
C PRO A 306 12.46 14.67 11.33
N LEU A 307 12.62 13.80 10.33
CA LEU A 307 13.88 13.67 9.60
C LEU A 307 14.21 14.93 8.80
N TRP A 308 13.21 15.53 8.16
CA TRP A 308 13.39 16.79 7.44
C TRP A 308 13.79 17.92 8.38
N GLN A 309 13.13 18.03 9.56
CA GLN A 309 13.46 19.02 10.58
C GLN A 309 14.90 18.86 11.10
N LEU A 310 15.31 17.61 11.40
CA LEU A 310 16.69 17.31 11.82
C LEU A 310 17.71 17.64 10.72
N ALA A 311 17.41 17.28 9.46
CA ALA A 311 18.27 17.60 8.33
C ALA A 311 18.38 19.11 8.08
N SER A 312 17.29 19.85 8.24
CA SER A 312 17.29 21.32 8.13
C SER A 312 18.10 21.99 9.26
N ALA A 313 17.91 21.55 10.49
CA ALA A 313 18.67 22.03 11.64
C ALA A 313 20.16 21.70 11.51
N ALA A 314 20.49 20.54 10.93
CA ALA A 314 21.88 20.15 10.66
C ALA A 314 22.58 21.03 9.62
N LYS A 315 21.85 21.59 8.64
CA LYS A 315 22.42 22.54 7.66
C LYS A 315 22.79 23.91 8.27
N GLN A 316 22.17 24.26 9.38
CA GLN A 316 22.33 25.54 10.07
C GLN A 316 23.09 25.37 11.40
N MET A 317 24.03 24.42 11.46
CA MET A 317 24.80 24.14 12.68
C MET A 317 25.67 25.29 13.17
N ASP A 318 25.98 26.25 12.32
CA ASP A 318 26.80 27.43 12.64
C ASP A 318 26.05 28.51 13.45
N GLU A 319 24.71 28.40 13.55
CA GLU A 319 23.90 29.35 14.30
C GLU A 319 23.83 28.95 15.80
N MET A 320 23.83 29.97 16.69
CA MET A 320 23.83 29.77 18.15
C MET A 320 22.65 28.92 18.66
N ASP A 321 21.54 28.91 17.96
CA ASP A 321 20.28 28.21 18.36
C ASP A 321 20.16 26.78 17.78
N ALA A 322 21.17 26.28 17.05
CA ALA A 322 21.10 24.96 16.40
C ALA A 322 20.76 23.81 17.38
N SER A 323 21.36 23.86 18.58
CA SER A 323 21.13 22.86 19.64
C SER A 323 19.66 22.83 20.10
N ASP A 324 19.06 24.01 20.30
CA ASP A 324 17.68 24.11 20.80
C ASP A 324 16.67 23.75 19.72
N ARG A 325 16.93 24.09 18.48
CA ARG A 325 16.12 23.62 17.34
C ARG A 325 16.14 22.09 17.23
N ILE A 326 17.31 21.44 17.35
CA ILE A 326 17.40 19.97 17.32
C ILE A 326 16.67 19.37 18.54
N ARG A 327 16.79 19.95 19.74
CA ARG A 327 16.08 19.50 20.95
C ARG A 327 14.57 19.60 20.79
N GLY A 328 14.07 20.62 20.12
CA GLY A 328 12.65 20.83 19.87
C GLY A 328 11.99 19.83 18.90
N VAL A 329 12.78 19.12 18.08
CA VAL A 329 12.21 18.14 17.14
C VAL A 329 11.59 16.96 17.89
N ARG A 330 10.29 16.72 17.64
CA ARG A 330 9.56 15.56 18.17
C ARG A 330 9.96 14.30 17.42
N SER A 331 10.85 13.49 17.98
CA SER A 331 11.27 12.18 17.42
C SER A 331 10.52 11.06 18.15
N TRP A 332 9.43 10.57 17.56
CA TRP A 332 8.55 9.56 18.16
C TRP A 332 8.94 8.12 17.79
N TYR A 333 9.81 7.91 16.80
CA TYR A 333 10.30 6.61 16.40
C TYR A 333 11.83 6.52 16.53
N PHE A 334 12.32 5.29 16.54
CA PHE A 334 13.68 4.95 16.94
C PHE A 334 14.74 5.67 16.09
N GLU A 335 14.66 5.63 14.76
CA GLU A 335 15.67 6.17 13.85
C GLU A 335 15.80 7.70 13.99
N ALA A 336 14.67 8.41 14.05
CA ALA A 336 14.69 9.86 14.27
C ALA A 336 15.26 10.22 15.66
N SER A 337 14.97 9.40 16.67
CA SER A 337 15.50 9.57 18.03
C SER A 337 17.02 9.35 18.08
N GLN A 338 17.53 8.34 17.38
CA GLN A 338 18.96 8.06 17.28
C GLN A 338 19.69 9.18 16.51
N LEU A 339 19.14 9.62 15.39
CA LEU A 339 19.71 10.72 14.62
C LEU A 339 19.77 12.01 15.45
N LYS A 340 18.68 12.33 16.17
CA LYS A 340 18.64 13.46 17.09
C LYS A 340 19.75 13.40 18.12
N ARG A 341 19.95 12.25 18.78
CA ARG A 341 21.01 12.02 19.76
C ARG A 341 22.39 12.18 19.15
N ALA A 342 22.64 11.58 18.00
CA ALA A 342 23.93 11.68 17.32
C ALA A 342 24.28 13.13 16.96
N LEU A 343 23.32 13.90 16.46
CA LEU A 343 23.53 15.32 16.14
C LEU A 343 23.82 16.16 17.38
N LEU A 344 23.11 15.95 18.49
CA LEU A 344 23.34 16.68 19.75
C LEU A 344 24.71 16.34 20.34
N THR A 345 25.12 15.07 20.31
CA THR A 345 26.45 14.63 20.80
C THR A 345 27.56 15.23 19.93
N GLY A 346 27.40 15.22 18.61
CA GLY A 346 28.36 15.82 17.68
C GLY A 346 28.54 17.30 17.91
N LEU A 347 27.45 18.07 18.05
CA LEU A 347 27.49 19.50 18.39
C LEU A 347 28.19 19.77 19.72
N GLY A 348 27.88 18.98 20.75
CA GLY A 348 28.54 19.06 22.06
C GLY A 348 30.06 18.88 21.97
N SER A 349 30.51 17.89 21.20
CA SER A 349 31.93 17.63 20.97
C SER A 349 32.63 18.76 20.23
N ILE A 350 31.99 19.28 19.19
CA ILE A 350 32.53 20.44 18.42
C ILE A 350 32.69 21.66 19.32
N ASN A 351 31.65 22.01 20.08
CA ASN A 351 31.68 23.16 21.01
C ASN A 351 32.72 22.99 22.11
N HIS A 352 32.94 21.79 22.59
CA HIS A 352 33.99 21.50 23.55
C HIS A 352 35.39 21.70 22.96
N LYS A 353 35.61 21.18 21.74
CA LYS A 353 36.89 21.39 21.04
C LYS A 353 37.18 22.88 20.77
N LEU A 354 36.18 23.63 20.32
CA LEU A 354 36.31 25.06 20.07
C LEU A 354 36.66 25.82 21.35
N ARG A 355 36.06 25.51 22.49
CA ARG A 355 36.37 26.11 23.80
C ARG A 355 37.81 25.81 24.22
N ASN A 356 38.27 24.59 24.06
CA ASN A 356 39.64 24.21 24.40
C ASN A 356 40.66 24.94 23.52
N LEU A 357 40.44 25.00 22.20
CA LEU A 357 41.29 25.75 21.27
C LEU A 357 41.35 27.24 21.61
N ARG A 358 40.24 27.87 21.99
CA ARG A 358 40.19 29.26 22.46
C ARG A 358 41.01 29.47 23.73
N ARG A 359 40.92 28.53 24.70
CA ARG A 359 41.64 28.61 25.98
C ARG A 359 43.15 28.46 25.76
N GLU A 360 43.62 27.52 24.96
CA GLU A 360 45.01 27.32 24.61
C GLU A 360 45.60 28.54 23.84
N SER A 361 44.78 29.24 23.09
CA SER A 361 45.23 30.44 22.33
C SER A 361 45.39 31.70 23.18
N THR A 362 44.79 31.79 24.39
CA THR A 362 44.76 33.02 25.22
C THR A 362 45.46 32.92 26.56
N THR A 363 45.95 31.73 26.95
CA THR A 363 46.66 31.52 28.22
C THR A 363 48.12 31.11 27.99
N ASP A 364 48.99 31.47 28.93
CA ASP A 364 50.39 31.05 28.97
C ASP A 364 50.49 29.63 29.56
N ALA A 365 51.18 28.73 28.88
CA ALA A 365 51.28 27.31 29.26
C ALA A 365 52.03 27.07 30.58
N LEU A 366 52.97 27.92 30.94
CA LEU A 366 53.80 27.75 32.15
C LEU A 366 53.09 28.25 33.40
N THR A 367 52.40 29.39 33.28
CA THR A 367 51.84 30.12 34.43
C THR A 367 50.30 30.03 34.52
N ALA A 368 49.63 29.59 33.47
CA ALA A 368 48.18 29.64 33.33
C ALA A 368 47.55 31.04 33.53
N LEU A 369 48.35 32.12 33.47
CA LEU A 369 47.91 33.50 33.34
C LEU A 369 47.57 33.79 31.86
N LEU A 370 46.97 34.94 31.55
CA LEU A 370 46.77 35.30 30.17
C LEU A 370 48.13 35.44 29.47
N ASN A 371 48.22 34.96 28.24
CA ASN A 371 49.38 35.26 27.38
C ASN A 371 49.23 36.63 26.74
N ARG A 372 50.24 37.04 25.94
CA ARG A 372 50.23 38.32 25.23
C ARG A 372 48.96 38.56 24.42
N ARG A 373 48.39 37.51 23.79
CA ARG A 373 47.13 37.58 23.03
C ARG A 373 45.93 37.76 23.94
N GLY A 374 45.89 37.06 25.08
CA GLY A 374 44.85 37.19 26.10
C GLY A 374 44.85 38.57 26.74
N LEU A 375 46.07 39.12 27.02
CA LEU A 375 46.24 40.49 27.51
C LEU A 375 45.72 41.51 26.50
N ALA A 376 46.08 41.41 25.21
CA ALA A 376 45.63 42.33 24.17
C ALA A 376 44.09 42.38 24.10
N LYS A 377 43.45 41.23 24.18
CA LYS A 377 41.97 41.15 24.18
C LYS A 377 41.36 41.82 25.41
N ALA A 378 41.93 41.62 26.61
CA ALA A 378 41.46 42.29 27.81
C ALA A 378 41.61 43.81 27.73
N VAL A 379 42.75 44.26 27.15
CA VAL A 379 43.01 45.70 26.91
C VAL A 379 41.97 46.30 25.94
N GLU A 380 41.60 45.60 24.85
CA GLU A 380 40.56 46.04 23.93
C GLU A 380 39.19 46.17 24.61
N GLU A 381 38.88 45.22 25.50
CA GLU A 381 37.63 45.25 26.28
C GLU A 381 37.57 46.47 27.22
N PHE A 382 38.67 46.80 27.91
CA PHE A 382 38.76 48.03 28.71
C PHE A 382 38.71 49.29 27.85
N ALA A 383 39.32 49.27 26.65
CA ALA A 383 39.23 50.38 25.72
C ALA A 383 37.78 50.65 25.30
N SER A 384 37.01 49.61 25.03
CA SER A 384 35.64 49.75 24.55
C SER A 384 34.65 50.27 25.63
N THR A 385 34.94 49.99 26.89
CA THR A 385 34.07 50.43 28.03
C THR A 385 34.44 51.80 28.56
N GLY A 386 35.63 52.36 28.21
CA GLY A 386 36.12 53.61 28.76
C GLY A 386 36.36 53.56 30.28
N MET A 387 36.42 52.39 30.87
CA MET A 387 36.57 52.21 32.32
C MET A 387 38.00 52.62 32.77
N PRO A 388 38.13 53.42 33.82
CA PRO A 388 39.44 53.74 34.39
C PRO A 388 40.11 52.47 34.96
N PHE A 389 41.41 52.29 34.69
CA PHE A 389 42.18 51.18 35.25
C PHE A 389 43.62 51.59 35.48
N ALA A 390 44.27 50.90 36.40
CA ALA A 390 45.71 50.99 36.54
C ALA A 390 46.42 49.80 35.88
N VAL A 391 47.59 50.01 35.37
CA VAL A 391 48.46 48.96 34.85
C VAL A 391 49.73 48.93 35.69
N ALA A 392 50.14 47.74 36.08
CA ALA A 392 51.44 47.48 36.64
C ALA A 392 52.21 46.53 35.67
N VAL A 393 53.27 47.00 35.11
CA VAL A 393 54.22 46.16 34.34
C VAL A 393 55.31 45.72 35.29
N ILE A 394 55.58 44.43 35.26
CA ILE A 394 56.40 43.72 36.27
C ILE A 394 57.49 42.96 35.53
N ASP A 395 58.69 42.93 36.09
CA ASP A 395 59.82 42.23 35.53
C ASP A 395 60.66 41.62 36.67
N ILE A 396 61.12 40.39 36.48
CA ILE A 396 61.94 39.67 37.48
C ILE A 396 63.39 40.20 37.37
N ASP A 397 63.88 40.76 38.46
CA ASP A 397 65.21 41.32 38.51
C ASP A 397 66.30 40.27 38.29
N ASN A 398 67.22 40.58 37.38
CA ASN A 398 68.39 39.78 37.02
C ASN A 398 68.02 38.34 36.60
N PHE A 399 66.85 38.14 35.98
CA PHE A 399 66.33 36.78 35.64
C PHE A 399 67.28 36.00 34.73
N LYS A 400 67.97 36.68 33.81
CA LYS A 400 69.00 36.05 33.00
C LYS A 400 70.13 35.45 33.87
N SER A 401 70.58 36.14 34.90
CA SER A 401 71.60 35.65 35.82
C SER A 401 71.09 34.45 36.63
N ILE A 402 69.81 34.41 36.96
CA ILE A 402 69.15 33.22 37.62
C ILE A 402 69.19 32.02 36.68
N ASN A 403 68.82 32.18 35.45
CA ASN A 403 68.89 31.10 34.44
C ASN A 403 70.34 30.66 34.18
N ASP A 404 71.26 31.58 34.03
CA ASP A 404 72.68 31.25 33.76
C ASP A 404 73.35 30.54 34.92
N ARG A 405 72.91 30.79 36.17
CA ARG A 405 73.47 30.18 37.37
C ARG A 405 72.80 28.89 37.78
N HIS A 406 71.50 28.81 37.64
CA HIS A 406 70.64 27.71 38.21
C HIS A 406 69.97 26.85 37.18
N GLY A 407 70.05 27.19 35.87
CA GLY A 407 69.38 26.52 34.79
C GLY A 407 67.93 26.99 34.57
N HIS A 408 67.41 26.74 33.37
CA HIS A 408 66.08 27.18 32.94
C HIS A 408 64.93 26.58 33.78
N ASP A 409 65.10 25.34 34.30
CA ASP A 409 64.06 24.70 35.13
C ASP A 409 63.83 25.47 36.44
N ILE A 410 64.88 25.99 37.03
CA ILE A 410 64.80 26.83 38.24
C ILE A 410 64.22 28.20 37.91
N GLY A 411 64.61 28.78 36.76
CA GLY A 411 64.00 30.01 36.25
C GLY A 411 62.49 29.88 36.01
N ASP A 412 62.05 28.78 35.41
CA ASP A 412 60.65 28.43 35.25
C ASP A 412 59.93 28.27 36.60
N GLY A 413 60.60 27.75 37.60
CA GLY A 413 60.11 27.72 38.98
C GLY A 413 59.88 29.10 39.58
N VAL A 414 60.80 30.05 39.35
CA VAL A 414 60.65 31.46 39.78
C VAL A 414 59.49 32.14 39.07
N ILE A 415 59.33 31.93 37.76
CA ILE A 415 58.17 32.41 36.97
C ILE A 415 56.85 31.89 37.54
N ARG A 416 56.73 30.57 37.85
CA ARG A 416 55.58 29.99 38.50
C ARG A 416 55.31 30.58 39.90
N ALA A 417 56.37 30.82 40.67
CA ALA A 417 56.25 31.43 41.99
C ALA A 417 55.64 32.84 41.89
N LEU A 418 56.20 33.70 41.01
CA LEU A 418 55.65 35.03 40.79
C LEU A 418 54.16 34.97 40.31
N ALA A 419 53.82 34.11 39.34
CA ALA A 419 52.47 33.93 38.89
C ALA A 419 51.50 33.50 40.01
N SER A 420 51.98 32.63 40.92
CA SER A 420 51.22 32.21 42.09
C SER A 420 50.98 33.37 43.09
N ILE A 421 52.03 34.15 43.39
CA ILE A 421 51.92 35.32 44.25
C ILE A 421 50.97 36.34 43.65
N MET A 422 51.06 36.63 42.36
CA MET A 422 50.14 37.51 41.67
C MET A 422 48.69 37.04 41.83
N ARG A 423 48.40 35.77 41.61
CA ARG A 423 47.02 35.24 41.79
C ARG A 423 46.49 35.38 43.21
N HIS A 424 47.31 35.10 44.21
CA HIS A 424 46.88 35.16 45.60
C HIS A 424 46.71 36.63 46.08
N GLY A 425 47.51 37.56 45.49
CA GLY A 425 47.50 38.96 45.87
C GLY A 425 46.46 39.81 45.11
N SER A 426 45.78 39.24 44.12
CA SER A 426 44.88 39.94 43.19
C SER A 426 43.38 39.65 43.45
N ARG A 427 42.52 40.58 43.07
CA ARG A 427 41.07 40.47 43.13
C ARG A 427 40.56 39.62 41.94
N SER A 428 39.34 39.14 42.05
CA SER A 428 38.70 38.34 40.98
C SER A 428 38.55 39.09 39.64
N ASN A 429 38.49 40.40 39.66
CA ASN A 429 38.34 41.26 38.48
C ASN A 429 39.70 41.76 37.92
N ASP A 430 40.81 41.53 38.64
CA ASP A 430 42.13 41.90 38.15
C ASP A 430 42.55 40.99 37.00
N VAL A 431 43.12 41.55 35.97
CA VAL A 431 43.63 40.81 34.80
C VAL A 431 45.13 40.60 34.98
N LEU A 432 45.53 39.33 35.02
CA LEU A 432 46.91 38.92 35.19
C LEU A 432 47.41 38.27 33.91
N ALA A 433 48.53 38.74 33.40
CA ALA A 433 49.13 38.27 32.16
C ALA A 433 50.64 38.07 32.31
N ARG A 434 51.15 37.10 31.55
CA ARG A 434 52.59 37.00 31.23
C ARG A 434 52.78 37.42 29.77
N ALA A 435 53.37 38.60 29.57
CA ALA A 435 53.55 39.19 28.25
C ALA A 435 54.67 38.53 27.43
N GLY A 436 55.70 37.94 28.12
CA GLY A 436 56.79 37.21 27.52
C GLY A 436 57.94 37.02 28.51
N GLY A 437 58.74 35.99 28.35
CA GLY A 437 59.94 35.72 29.16
C GLY A 437 59.72 35.89 30.68
N GLU A 438 60.31 36.94 31.23
CA GLU A 438 60.25 37.36 32.64
C GLU A 438 59.25 38.50 32.89
N GLU A 439 58.50 38.96 31.84
CA GLU A 439 57.63 40.13 31.90
C GLU A 439 56.18 39.73 32.21
N PHE A 440 55.64 40.38 33.23
CA PHE A 440 54.25 40.20 33.66
C PHE A 440 53.48 41.55 33.64
N THR A 441 52.20 41.45 33.54
CA THR A 441 51.32 42.62 33.56
C THR A 441 50.12 42.36 34.45
N MET A 442 49.76 43.33 35.26
CA MET A 442 48.51 43.40 36.01
C MET A 442 47.68 44.58 35.53
N LEU A 443 46.42 44.33 35.13
CA LEU A 443 45.43 45.39 34.93
C LEU A 443 44.46 45.36 36.13
N LEU A 444 44.27 46.53 36.74
CA LEU A 444 43.50 46.74 37.93
C LEU A 444 42.32 47.65 37.60
N PRO A 445 41.13 47.08 37.27
CA PRO A 445 39.96 47.87 36.90
C PRO A 445 39.44 48.73 38.07
N ALA A 446 38.94 49.92 37.74
CA ALA A 446 38.35 50.87 38.67
C ALA A 446 39.20 51.14 39.95
N THR A 447 40.55 51.05 39.80
CA THR A 447 41.50 51.20 40.93
C THR A 447 42.15 52.57 40.90
N SER A 448 42.23 53.22 42.07
CA SER A 448 42.96 54.49 42.23
C SER A 448 44.46 54.27 42.03
N LEU A 449 45.21 55.32 41.70
CA LEU A 449 46.67 55.22 41.53
C LEU A 449 47.31 54.73 42.84
N ASP A 450 46.92 55.26 43.97
CA ASP A 450 47.50 54.92 45.29
C ASP A 450 47.19 53.46 45.68
N ASP A 451 45.99 52.99 45.40
CA ASP A 451 45.62 51.56 45.63
C ASP A 451 46.42 50.64 44.70
N ALA A 452 46.65 51.05 43.44
CA ALA A 452 47.44 50.25 42.47
C ALA A 452 48.93 50.21 42.90
N VAL A 453 49.48 51.32 43.37
CA VAL A 453 50.82 51.37 44.00
C VAL A 453 50.89 50.45 45.22
N GLY A 454 49.86 50.51 46.07
CA GLY A 454 49.79 49.62 47.24
C GLY A 454 49.73 48.16 46.85
N ALA A 455 49.02 47.80 45.80
CA ALA A 455 48.97 46.43 45.25
C ALA A 455 50.34 46.02 44.68
N ALA A 456 50.99 46.90 43.93
CA ALA A 456 52.34 46.67 43.35
C ALA A 456 53.40 46.45 44.47
N GLU A 457 53.34 47.25 45.54
CA GLU A 457 54.30 47.13 46.66
C GLU A 457 54.05 45.86 47.48
N ARG A 458 52.80 45.51 47.69
CA ARG A 458 52.48 44.17 48.31
C ARG A 458 53.07 43.03 47.48
N LEU A 459 52.89 43.09 46.16
CA LEU A 459 53.43 42.06 45.25
C LEU A 459 54.97 42.02 45.33
N ARG A 460 55.63 43.19 45.26
CA ARG A 460 57.08 43.32 45.39
C ARG A 460 57.57 42.70 46.67
N THR A 461 57.03 43.13 47.80
CA THR A 461 57.40 42.62 49.15
C THR A 461 57.10 41.12 49.29
N SER A 462 55.99 40.66 48.77
CA SER A 462 55.65 39.22 48.79
C SER A 462 56.67 38.41 47.98
N MET A 463 57.13 38.88 46.83
CA MET A 463 58.13 38.18 46.03
C MET A 463 59.49 38.20 46.71
N GLU A 464 59.91 39.32 47.34
CA GLU A 464 61.17 39.46 48.07
C GLU A 464 61.25 38.45 49.27
N THR A 465 60.10 38.20 49.93
CA THR A 465 60.04 37.36 51.13
C THR A 465 59.60 35.91 50.83
N ALA A 466 59.07 35.63 49.66
CA ALA A 466 58.58 34.33 49.33
C ALA A 466 59.69 33.31 49.15
N PRO A 467 59.46 32.08 49.62
CA PRO A 467 60.37 30.98 49.28
C PRO A 467 60.29 30.69 47.78
N ASN A 468 61.46 30.58 47.16
CA ASN A 468 61.57 30.32 45.73
C ASN A 468 62.61 29.26 45.44
N PRO A 469 62.64 28.63 44.27
CA PRO A 469 63.51 27.50 43.95
C PRO A 469 65.01 27.82 43.93
N THR A 470 65.40 29.10 43.92
CA THR A 470 66.84 29.46 43.89
C THR A 470 67.50 29.35 45.28
N GLY A 471 66.75 29.27 46.36
CA GLY A 471 67.22 29.33 47.71
C GLY A 471 67.82 30.72 48.12
N SER A 472 67.71 31.69 47.24
CA SER A 472 68.19 33.08 47.45
C SER A 472 67.07 34.09 47.26
N VAL A 473 67.21 35.32 47.75
CA VAL A 473 66.17 36.35 47.53
C VAL A 473 66.06 36.66 46.04
N VAL A 474 64.87 36.58 45.49
CA VAL A 474 64.50 36.98 44.14
C VAL A 474 63.57 38.19 44.24
N THR A 475 63.91 39.25 43.55
CA THR A 475 63.14 40.48 43.59
C THR A 475 62.51 40.79 42.23
N ILE A 476 61.55 41.69 42.24
CA ILE A 476 60.90 42.20 41.03
C ILE A 476 60.91 43.75 41.04
N SER A 477 60.99 44.27 39.86
CA SER A 477 60.81 45.70 39.64
C SER A 477 59.43 45.95 38.98
N LEU A 478 58.73 47.00 39.38
CA LEU A 478 57.37 47.33 38.89
C LEU A 478 57.31 48.79 38.41
N GLY A 479 56.58 48.96 37.32
CA GLY A 479 56.20 50.28 36.84
C GLY A 479 54.68 50.41 36.82
N VAL A 480 54.17 51.48 37.45
CA VAL A 480 52.73 51.65 37.57
C VAL A 480 52.27 52.93 36.87
N ALA A 481 51.23 52.84 36.10
CA ALA A 481 50.55 53.98 35.48
C ALA A 481 49.03 53.77 35.53
N ARG A 482 48.25 54.82 35.39
CA ARG A 482 46.81 54.80 35.44
C ARG A 482 46.17 55.48 34.24
N TYR A 483 45.16 54.88 33.67
CA TYR A 483 44.28 55.46 32.66
C TYR A 483 43.10 56.16 33.35
N PRO A 484 42.72 57.39 33.01
CA PRO A 484 43.31 58.24 31.94
C PRO A 484 44.47 59.21 32.39
N ASP A 485 44.90 59.15 33.65
CA ASP A 485 45.77 60.15 34.26
C ASP A 485 47.17 60.30 33.54
N HIS A 486 47.71 59.19 33.06
CA HIS A 486 49.02 59.10 32.47
C HIS A 486 49.05 58.93 30.95
N GLY A 487 47.86 58.91 30.31
CA GLY A 487 47.76 58.79 28.86
C GLY A 487 46.34 59.01 28.35
N ASN A 488 46.21 59.56 27.13
CA ASN A 488 44.92 59.80 26.47
C ASN A 488 44.41 58.55 25.75
N ASP A 489 45.29 57.60 25.59
CA ASP A 489 44.92 56.23 25.07
C ASP A 489 45.65 55.17 25.92
N ILE A 490 45.18 53.96 25.80
CA ILE A 490 45.67 52.85 26.60
C ILE A 490 47.11 52.49 26.30
N HIS A 491 47.55 52.58 25.03
CA HIS A 491 48.95 52.33 24.66
C HIS A 491 49.90 53.34 25.26
N ALA A 492 49.48 54.61 25.37
CA ALA A 492 50.24 55.63 26.05
C ALA A 492 50.45 55.31 27.53
N VAL A 493 49.43 54.81 28.22
CA VAL A 493 49.46 54.40 29.64
C VAL A 493 50.45 53.24 29.83
N PHE A 494 50.41 52.21 28.98
CA PHE A 494 51.35 51.08 29.03
C PHE A 494 52.80 51.59 28.83
N LYS A 495 52.98 52.48 27.88
CA LYS A 495 54.31 53.10 27.64
C LYS A 495 54.85 53.89 28.85
N GLU A 496 53.95 54.58 29.59
CA GLU A 496 54.35 55.26 30.83
C GLU A 496 54.66 54.26 31.96
N ALA A 497 53.92 53.17 32.07
CA ALA A 497 54.23 52.07 32.99
C ALA A 497 55.56 51.38 32.67
N ASP A 498 55.84 51.10 31.39
CA ASP A 498 57.16 50.58 30.95
C ASP A 498 58.31 51.52 31.26
N LYS A 499 58.16 52.85 31.06
CA LYS A 499 59.12 53.81 31.43
C LYS A 499 59.39 53.87 32.94
N ALA A 500 58.30 53.80 33.74
CA ALA A 500 58.37 53.68 35.19
C ALA A 500 59.14 52.44 35.63
N LEU A 501 58.88 51.29 35.01
CA LEU A 501 59.62 50.04 35.26
C LEU A 501 61.07 50.17 34.91
N TYR A 502 61.42 50.80 33.79
CA TYR A 502 62.78 51.03 33.42
C TYR A 502 63.52 51.94 34.44
N HIS A 503 62.82 52.94 34.99
CA HIS A 503 63.34 53.73 36.08
C HIS A 503 63.58 52.93 37.38
N ALA A 504 62.65 52.05 37.73
CA ALA A 504 62.79 51.13 38.87
C ALA A 504 64.07 50.26 38.71
N LYS A 505 64.30 49.70 37.53
CA LYS A 505 65.47 48.90 37.21
C LYS A 505 66.80 49.74 37.30
N LYS A 506 66.79 50.97 36.83
CA LYS A 506 67.96 51.86 36.92
C LYS A 506 68.25 52.41 38.32
N SER A 507 67.23 52.60 39.12
CA SER A 507 67.34 53.14 40.49
C SER A 507 67.78 52.12 41.55
N GLY A 508 68.18 50.90 41.11
CA GLY A 508 68.69 49.86 42.02
C GLY A 508 67.95 48.60 42.10
N ARG A 509 66.82 48.40 41.27
CA ARG A 509 65.94 47.24 41.26
C ARG A 509 65.20 47.02 42.60
N ASN A 510 64.36 46.01 42.67
CA ASN A 510 63.53 45.75 43.84
C ASN A 510 62.74 46.99 44.29
N LEU A 511 62.12 47.67 43.30
CA LEU A 511 61.48 48.99 43.49
C LEU A 511 60.20 49.04 42.68
N THR A 512 59.22 49.78 43.21
CA THR A 512 58.05 50.23 42.46
C THR A 512 58.21 51.67 42.09
N CYS A 513 58.20 52.01 40.79
CA CYS A 513 58.08 53.33 40.30
C CYS A 513 56.69 53.60 39.74
N VAL A 514 56.17 54.81 40.02
CA VAL A 514 54.89 55.24 39.49
C VAL A 514 55.07 56.41 38.56
N ALA A 515 54.38 56.46 37.43
CA ALA A 515 54.32 57.59 36.57
C ALA A 515 53.78 58.80 37.33
N ASP A 516 54.51 59.93 37.33
CA ASP A 516 54.13 61.16 38.08
C ASP A 516 54.54 62.38 37.24
N ARG A 517 53.56 63.04 36.66
CA ARG A 517 53.80 64.24 35.80
C ARG A 517 54.31 65.43 36.59
N GLY A 518 54.15 65.43 37.92
CA GLY A 518 54.63 66.49 38.81
C GLY A 518 56.09 66.31 39.31
N ALA A 519 56.63 65.09 39.13
CA ALA A 519 58.02 64.80 39.54
C ALA A 519 59.05 65.34 38.55
N PRO A 520 60.23 65.84 38.99
CA PRO A 520 61.26 66.38 38.10
C PRO A 520 61.74 65.43 37.01
N GLN A 521 61.68 64.14 37.21
CA GLN A 521 62.03 63.07 36.29
C GLN A 521 60.84 62.37 35.64
N GLY A 522 59.63 62.85 35.90
CA GLY A 522 58.38 62.23 35.42
C GLY A 522 57.94 60.95 36.17
N TYR A 523 58.68 60.58 37.23
CA TYR A 523 58.38 59.33 38.01
C TYR A 523 58.70 59.51 39.48
N ARG A 524 57.95 58.88 40.35
CA ARG A 524 58.14 58.84 41.81
C ARG A 524 58.47 57.38 42.23
N VAL A 525 59.57 57.24 42.96
CA VAL A 525 59.95 55.93 43.54
C VAL A 525 59.19 55.71 44.82
N VAL A 526 58.59 54.48 44.95
CA VAL A 526 57.88 54.03 46.13
C VAL A 526 58.53 52.72 46.59
N GLY A 527 58.75 52.54 47.91
CA GLY A 527 59.07 51.20 48.44
C GLY A 527 60.48 50.99 48.97
N ARG A 528 61.39 52.05 49.05
CA ARG A 528 62.61 51.97 49.85
C ARG A 528 62.72 53.20 50.75
N ALA A 529 62.65 52.96 52.09
CA ALA A 529 63.09 53.96 53.00
C ALA A 529 64.62 54.13 52.77
N MET A 530 65.10 55.36 52.41
CA MET A 530 66.51 55.68 52.45
C MET A 530 67.02 55.41 53.85
N SER A 531 67.89 54.44 53.98
CA SER A 531 68.78 54.30 55.16
C SER A 531 69.97 55.23 54.98
#